data_e32edd8f2e2f318f15633e0686a3283d
#
_entry.id   e32edd8f2e2f318f15633e0686a3283d
#
_cell.length_a   1.000
_cell.length_b   1.000
_cell.length_c   1.000
_cell.angle_alpha   90.00
_cell.angle_beta   90.00
_cell.angle_gamma   90.00
#
_symmetry.space_group_name_H-M   'P 1'
#
loop_
_entity.id
_entity.type
_entity.pdbx_description
1 polymer ?
#
loop_
_entity_poly.entity_id
_entity_poly.type
_entity_poly.pdbx_seq_one_letter_code
_entity_poly.pdbx_strand_id
1 'polypeptide(L)'
;MVHGIPSGYELKEGDIISVDCGVILNGWYGDSAYTFAVGEVKPEIIRLMEYTRASLEAGVREAVAGNRIGDISCAVQSKAESGGYSVVRTLVGHGI
;
A
#
# COMPACT_ATOMS: atom_id res chain seq x y z
N MET A 1 12.46 3.11 -1.39
CA MET A 1 12.69 2.78 -2.81
C MET A 1 11.33 2.52 -3.42
N VAL A 2 10.96 3.20 -4.50
CA VAL A 2 9.63 3.05 -5.14
C VAL A 2 9.64 1.84 -6.07
N HIS A 3 10.74 1.64 -6.80
CA HIS A 3 10.91 0.53 -7.73
C HIS A 3 12.11 -0.30 -7.29
N GLY A 4 11.88 -1.55 -6.93
CA GLY A 4 12.91 -2.52 -6.59
C GLY A 4 13.11 -3.51 -7.74
N ILE A 5 14.37 -3.74 -8.11
CA ILE A 5 14.71 -4.81 -9.03
C ILE A 5 14.96 -6.06 -8.19
N PRO A 6 14.30 -7.20 -8.50
CA PRO A 6 14.59 -8.46 -7.83
C PRO A 6 16.09 -8.79 -7.87
N SER A 7 16.61 -9.27 -6.77
CA SER A 7 18.02 -9.65 -6.61
C SER A 7 18.13 -11.14 -6.24
N GLY A 8 19.34 -11.61 -5.99
CA GLY A 8 19.56 -12.96 -5.44
C GLY A 8 19.32 -13.09 -3.94
N TYR A 9 18.67 -12.10 -3.30
CA TYR A 9 18.32 -12.18 -1.87
C TYR A 9 17.29 -13.29 -1.65
N GLU A 10 17.62 -14.25 -0.81
CA GLU A 10 16.71 -15.30 -0.39
C GLU A 10 15.88 -14.82 0.80
N LEU A 11 14.56 -14.91 0.67
CA LEU A 11 13.62 -14.54 1.73
C LEU A 11 13.81 -15.45 2.95
N LYS A 12 13.77 -14.83 4.14
CA LYS A 12 13.92 -15.51 5.43
C LYS A 12 12.70 -15.32 6.29
N GLU A 13 12.51 -16.19 7.22
CA GLU A 13 11.49 -16.04 8.26
C GLU A 13 11.65 -14.71 9.00
N GLY A 14 10.55 -14.00 9.16
CA GLY A 14 10.52 -12.65 9.73
C GLY A 14 10.63 -11.52 8.70
N ASP A 15 10.93 -11.82 7.44
CA ASP A 15 10.92 -10.82 6.37
C ASP A 15 9.50 -10.42 5.98
N ILE A 16 9.39 -9.24 5.39
CA ILE A 16 8.21 -8.85 4.61
C ILE A 16 8.64 -8.53 3.18
N ILE A 17 7.81 -8.88 2.21
CA ILE A 17 8.05 -8.57 0.80
C ILE A 17 6.84 -7.87 0.19
N SER A 18 7.07 -6.71 -0.43
CA SER A 18 6.06 -6.06 -1.24
C SER A 18 6.23 -6.47 -2.70
N VAL A 19 5.16 -6.98 -3.27
CA VAL A 19 5.08 -7.34 -4.70
C VAL A 19 4.20 -6.32 -5.38
N ASP A 20 4.77 -5.61 -6.34
CA ASP A 20 4.10 -4.62 -7.17
C ASP A 20 3.96 -5.18 -8.59
N CYS A 21 2.73 -5.19 -9.10
CA CYS A 21 2.42 -5.87 -10.35
C CYS A 21 1.49 -5.02 -11.23
N GLY A 22 2.01 -4.62 -12.38
CA GLY A 22 1.24 -4.01 -13.45
C GLY A 22 0.84 -5.04 -14.51
N VAL A 23 -0.41 -5.00 -14.97
CA VAL A 23 -0.93 -5.89 -16.02
C VAL A 23 -1.67 -5.11 -17.08
N ILE A 24 -1.68 -5.64 -18.30
CA ILE A 24 -2.49 -5.13 -19.42
C ILE A 24 -3.36 -6.27 -19.92
N LEU A 25 -4.67 -6.07 -19.94
CA LEU A 25 -5.62 -7.03 -20.49
C LEU A 25 -6.63 -6.31 -21.37
N ASN A 26 -6.69 -6.68 -22.66
CA ASN A 26 -7.62 -6.10 -23.64
C ASN A 26 -7.59 -4.56 -23.71
N GLY A 27 -6.41 -3.95 -23.55
CA GLY A 27 -6.21 -2.49 -23.54
C GLY A 27 -6.53 -1.81 -22.21
N TRP A 28 -6.94 -2.54 -21.18
CA TRP A 28 -7.12 -2.06 -19.82
C TRP A 28 -5.88 -2.32 -18.97
N TYR A 29 -5.55 -1.37 -18.13
CA TYR A 29 -4.42 -1.44 -17.22
C TYR A 29 -4.89 -1.75 -15.81
N GLY A 30 -4.18 -2.63 -15.13
CA GLY A 30 -4.31 -2.86 -13.70
C GLY A 30 -2.96 -2.68 -13.03
N ASP A 31 -2.95 -2.02 -11.88
CA ASP A 31 -1.75 -1.76 -11.09
C ASP A 31 -2.07 -2.01 -9.63
N SER A 32 -1.31 -2.88 -8.99
CA SER A 32 -1.59 -3.30 -7.63
C SER A 32 -0.33 -3.77 -6.91
N ALA A 33 -0.18 -3.34 -5.67
CA ALA A 33 0.88 -3.81 -4.78
C ALA A 33 0.30 -4.47 -3.53
N TYR A 34 0.94 -5.53 -3.08
CA TYR A 34 0.59 -6.21 -1.84
C TYR A 34 1.84 -6.63 -1.07
N THR A 35 1.80 -6.49 0.25
CA THR A 35 2.90 -6.89 1.14
C THR A 35 2.56 -8.19 1.83
N PHE A 36 3.46 -9.17 1.71
CA PHE A 36 3.36 -10.50 2.30
C PHE A 36 4.33 -10.64 3.47
N ALA A 37 3.90 -11.30 4.52
CA ALA A 37 4.77 -11.75 5.60
C ALA A 37 5.35 -13.13 5.27
N VAL A 38 6.61 -13.34 5.62
CA VAL A 38 7.31 -14.62 5.44
C VAL A 38 7.50 -15.26 6.82
N GLY A 39 6.74 -16.34 7.08
CA GLY A 39 6.75 -17.02 8.38
C GLY A 39 6.24 -16.12 9.53
N GLU A 40 6.83 -16.28 10.70
CA GLU A 40 6.50 -15.48 11.88
C GLU A 40 7.19 -14.11 11.82
N VAL A 41 6.40 -13.06 11.74
CA VAL A 41 6.86 -11.67 11.68
C VAL A 41 6.51 -10.96 12.99
N LYS A 42 7.36 -10.03 13.41
CA LYS A 42 7.17 -9.28 14.65
C LYS A 42 5.80 -8.57 14.70
N PRO A 43 5.12 -8.56 15.85
CA PRO A 43 3.78 -7.98 16.00
C PRO A 43 3.68 -6.51 15.55
N GLU A 44 4.73 -5.71 15.76
CA GLU A 44 4.76 -4.32 15.32
C GLU A 44 4.75 -4.18 13.80
N ILE A 45 5.33 -5.13 13.07
CA ILE A 45 5.33 -5.15 11.60
C ILE A 45 3.96 -5.60 11.08
N ILE A 46 3.37 -6.62 11.68
CA ILE A 46 1.99 -7.05 11.37
C ILE A 46 1.03 -5.87 11.55
N ARG A 47 1.15 -5.16 12.68
CA ARG A 47 0.33 -3.98 12.94
C ARG A 47 0.51 -2.90 11.88
N LEU A 48 1.74 -2.63 11.42
CA LEU A 48 2.00 -1.70 10.31
C LEU A 48 1.28 -2.14 9.04
N MET A 49 1.36 -3.42 8.68
CA MET A 49 0.70 -3.98 7.49
C MET A 49 -0.82 -3.84 7.58
N GLU A 50 -1.41 -4.12 8.74
CA GLU A 50 -2.85 -3.96 9.00
C GLU A 50 -3.30 -2.51 8.86
N TYR A 51 -2.57 -1.56 9.43
CA TYR A 51 -2.89 -0.13 9.31
C TYR A 51 -2.72 0.38 7.88
N THR A 52 -1.71 -0.10 7.15
CA THR A 52 -1.52 0.23 5.73
C THR A 52 -2.70 -0.25 4.91
N ARG A 53 -3.13 -1.49 5.09
CA ARG A 53 -4.31 -2.04 4.43
C ARG A 53 -5.59 -1.26 4.79
N ALA A 54 -5.80 -1.01 6.07
CA ALA A 54 -6.96 -0.25 6.55
C ALA A 54 -6.97 1.19 6.02
N SER A 55 -5.79 1.80 5.78
CA SER A 55 -5.67 3.11 5.15
C SER A 55 -6.11 3.09 3.69
N LEU A 56 -5.69 2.07 2.92
CA LEU A 56 -6.16 1.86 1.56
C LEU A 56 -7.68 1.70 1.52
N GLU A 57 -8.24 0.85 2.37
CA GLU A 57 -9.70 0.63 2.44
C GLU A 57 -10.46 1.91 2.81
N ALA A 58 -9.91 2.76 3.68
CA ALA A 58 -10.49 4.05 4.01
C ALA A 58 -10.51 4.99 2.79
N GLY A 59 -9.40 5.05 2.04
CA GLY A 59 -9.33 5.84 0.80
C GLY A 59 -10.30 5.34 -0.27
N VAL A 60 -10.41 4.03 -0.48
CA VAL A 60 -11.33 3.44 -1.46
C VAL A 60 -12.80 3.79 -1.16
N ARG A 61 -13.19 3.88 0.12
CA ARG A 61 -14.55 4.29 0.50
C ARG A 61 -14.87 5.73 0.12
N GLU A 62 -13.86 6.59 0.05
CA GLU A 62 -14.01 7.99 -0.37
C GLU A 62 -13.98 8.16 -1.90
N ALA A 63 -13.64 7.13 -2.67
CA ALA A 63 -13.61 7.16 -4.14
C ALA A 63 -15.01 7.05 -4.73
N VAL A 64 -15.89 7.99 -4.39
CA VAL A 64 -17.29 8.04 -4.83
C VAL A 64 -17.58 9.35 -5.57
N ALA A 65 -18.62 9.34 -6.40
CA ALA A 65 -19.03 10.52 -7.15
C ALA A 65 -19.38 11.68 -6.20
N GLY A 66 -18.83 12.85 -6.49
CA GLY A 66 -18.99 14.06 -5.68
C GLY A 66 -17.81 14.37 -4.75
N ASN A 67 -17.00 13.37 -4.42
CA ASN A 67 -15.78 13.57 -3.64
C ASN A 67 -14.62 14.05 -4.53
N ARG A 68 -13.61 14.58 -3.89
CA ARG A 68 -12.38 15.08 -4.51
C ARG A 68 -11.23 14.12 -4.24
N ILE A 69 -10.18 14.17 -5.04
CA ILE A 69 -8.92 13.42 -4.79
C ILE A 69 -8.37 13.71 -3.38
N GLY A 70 -8.50 14.94 -2.90
CA GLY A 70 -8.10 15.32 -1.54
C GLY A 70 -8.85 14.58 -0.43
N ASP A 71 -10.10 14.19 -0.65
CA ASP A 71 -10.89 13.44 0.34
C ASP A 71 -10.32 12.02 0.49
N ILE A 72 -9.95 11.38 -0.62
CA ILE A 72 -9.26 10.08 -0.64
C ILE A 72 -7.94 10.19 0.13
N SER A 73 -7.10 11.17 -0.22
CA SER A 73 -5.79 11.38 0.41
C SER A 73 -5.92 11.65 1.91
N CYS A 74 -6.90 12.47 2.30
CA CYS A 74 -7.19 12.78 3.70
C CYS A 74 -7.61 11.53 4.49
N ALA A 75 -8.46 10.68 3.92
CA ALA A 75 -8.90 9.45 4.56
C ALA A 75 -7.73 8.47 4.79
N VAL A 76 -6.87 8.30 3.77
CA VAL A 76 -5.65 7.47 3.87
C VAL A 76 -4.74 7.99 4.97
N GLN A 77 -4.41 9.29 4.94
CA GLN A 77 -3.52 9.91 5.92
C GLN A 77 -4.08 9.83 7.33
N SER A 78 -5.34 10.21 7.54
CA SER A 78 -5.99 10.19 8.85
C SER A 78 -5.99 8.78 9.45
N LYS A 79 -6.23 7.77 8.63
CA LYS A 79 -6.20 6.38 9.09
C LYS A 79 -4.78 5.95 9.48
N ALA A 80 -3.76 6.26 8.69
CA ALA A 80 -2.38 5.95 9.01
C ALA A 80 -1.93 6.64 10.32
N GLU A 81 -2.20 7.94 10.45
CA GLU A 81 -1.83 8.75 11.63
C GLU A 81 -2.56 8.29 12.89
N SER A 82 -3.78 7.78 12.80
CA SER A 82 -4.50 7.19 13.95
C SER A 82 -3.80 5.97 14.56
N GLY A 83 -2.95 5.31 13.77
CA GLY A 83 -2.11 4.19 14.22
C GLY A 83 -0.74 4.60 14.75
N GLY A 84 -0.40 5.90 14.68
CA GLY A 84 0.93 6.43 15.00
C GLY A 84 1.92 6.31 13.85
N TYR A 85 1.43 6.06 12.63
CA TYR A 85 2.23 6.01 11.40
C TYR A 85 2.14 7.32 10.62
N SER A 86 2.95 7.48 9.58
CA SER A 86 2.92 8.63 8.69
C SER A 86 2.88 8.18 7.23
N VAL A 87 2.33 9.04 6.37
CA VAL A 87 2.37 8.83 4.92
C VAL A 87 3.66 9.38 4.32
N VAL A 88 4.13 8.80 3.21
CA VAL A 88 5.28 9.30 2.45
C VAL A 88 4.81 10.49 1.60
N ARG A 89 5.10 11.71 2.05
CA ARG A 89 4.57 12.96 1.48
C ARG A 89 5.09 13.31 0.09
N THR A 90 6.21 12.70 -0.32
CA THR A 90 6.81 12.92 -1.65
C THR A 90 6.23 12.01 -2.73
N LEU A 91 5.37 11.07 -2.35
CA LEU A 91 4.65 10.18 -3.26
C LEU A 91 3.18 10.60 -3.33
N VAL A 92 2.58 10.38 -4.48
CA VAL A 92 1.18 10.74 -4.77
C VAL A 92 0.46 9.56 -5.41
N GLY A 93 -0.88 9.54 -5.31
CA GLY A 93 -1.69 8.64 -6.12
C GLY A 93 -1.69 9.08 -7.58
N HIS A 94 -1.88 8.13 -8.48
CA HIS A 94 -1.86 8.36 -9.93
C HIS A 94 -2.90 7.51 -10.67
N GLY A 95 -3.27 7.96 -11.86
CA GLY A 95 -4.00 7.14 -12.81
C GLY A 95 -3.06 6.22 -13.60
N ILE A 96 -3.63 5.29 -14.30
CA ILE A 96 -2.92 4.30 -15.13
C ILE A 96 -3.30 4.49 -16.61
#